data_d390a9ff0836bb7a8f9ac1abe36119b1
#
_entry.id   d390a9ff0836bb7a8f9ac1abe36119b1
#
_cell.length_a   1.000
_cell.length_b   1.000
_cell.length_c   1.000
_cell.angle_alpha   90.00
_cell.angle_beta   90.00
_cell.angle_gamma   90.00
#
_symmetry.space_group_name_H-M   'P 1'
#
loop_
_entity.id
_entity.type
_entity.pdbx_description
1 polymer ?
#
loop_
_entity_poly.entity_id
_entity_poly.type
_entity_poly.pdbx_seq_one_letter_code
_entity_poly.pdbx_strand_id
1 'polypeptide(L)'
;MSRLAVRLAGRLAGRLAGRLPLLAAAVAALALSVTGCAGSSNLTPGRLQDSLSRTFANLYVLQQSEMGNPPVRAASLNSHAACQKGGSVDVPQQGSGVWLCQITYLVAGPGYPVIAKYNLDLQTDGCYAADGDGPASVNGSPTITGPGYKQLVNPLSLIDGCFDTT
;
A
#
# COMPACT_ATOMS: atom_id res chain seq x y z
N MET A 1 -43.01 16.26 -12.35
CA MET A 1 -43.46 16.53 -13.71
C MET A 1 -42.32 16.07 -14.61
N SER A 2 -42.29 15.05 -15.38
CA SER A 2 -43.15 14.43 -16.35
C SER A 2 -42.77 12.96 -16.50
N ARG A 3 -43.78 12.11 -16.57
CA ARG A 3 -43.71 10.69 -16.88
C ARG A 3 -43.63 10.54 -18.41
N LEU A 4 -42.87 9.59 -18.92
CA LEU A 4 -43.07 9.07 -20.26
C LEU A 4 -42.82 7.56 -20.24
N ALA A 5 -43.94 6.84 -20.27
CA ALA A 5 -44.03 5.43 -20.55
C ALA A 5 -44.09 5.23 -22.06
N VAL A 6 -43.32 4.30 -22.60
CA VAL A 6 -43.55 3.75 -23.93
C VAL A 6 -43.63 2.24 -23.82
N ARG A 7 -44.85 1.75 -23.96
CA ARG A 7 -45.19 0.34 -24.28
C ARG A 7 -45.03 0.14 -25.77
N LEU A 8 -44.40 -0.93 -26.18
CA LEU A 8 -44.65 -1.53 -27.50
C LEU A 8 -44.63 -3.05 -27.38
N ALA A 9 -45.83 -3.60 -27.52
CA ALA A 9 -46.09 -5.01 -27.70
C ALA A 9 -45.89 -5.36 -29.17
N GLY A 10 -45.20 -6.47 -29.43
CA GLY A 10 -45.10 -7.06 -30.76
C GLY A 10 -45.13 -8.57 -30.67
N ARG A 11 -46.36 -9.16 -30.82
CA ARG A 11 -46.59 -10.58 -31.04
C ARG A 11 -46.21 -10.92 -32.49
N LEU A 12 -45.40 -11.95 -32.69
CA LEU A 12 -45.47 -12.73 -33.93
C LEU A 12 -45.24 -14.20 -33.59
N ALA A 13 -46.32 -14.93 -33.69
CA ALA A 13 -46.35 -16.38 -33.69
C ALA A 13 -45.91 -16.89 -35.07
N GLY A 14 -44.95 -17.79 -35.09
CA GLY A 14 -44.56 -18.53 -36.30
C GLY A 14 -44.34 -20.00 -35.94
N ARG A 15 -45.36 -20.83 -36.18
CA ARG A 15 -45.28 -22.29 -36.18
C ARG A 15 -44.47 -22.76 -37.39
N LEU A 16 -43.45 -23.55 -37.18
CA LEU A 16 -42.99 -24.51 -38.19
C LEU A 16 -42.53 -25.79 -37.46
N ALA A 17 -43.33 -26.81 -37.64
CA ALA A 17 -43.01 -28.18 -37.26
C ALA A 17 -42.04 -28.76 -38.29
N GLY A 18 -40.89 -29.26 -37.84
CA GLY A 18 -39.92 -29.98 -38.64
C GLY A 18 -39.24 -31.04 -37.81
N ARG A 19 -39.40 -32.27 -38.22
CA ARG A 19 -38.98 -33.53 -37.58
C ARG A 19 -37.44 -33.72 -37.63
N LEU A 20 -36.83 -34.15 -36.50
CA LEU A 20 -35.77 -35.17 -36.30
C LEU A 20 -34.39 -34.97 -36.97
N PRO A 21 -33.31 -35.53 -36.42
CA PRO A 21 -33.16 -36.57 -35.37
C PRO A 21 -32.19 -36.23 -34.20
N LEU A 22 -32.23 -37.12 -33.21
CA LEU A 22 -31.30 -37.26 -32.09
C LEU A 22 -29.84 -37.23 -32.52
N LEU A 23 -29.11 -36.20 -32.06
CA LEU A 23 -27.69 -36.26 -31.84
C LEU A 23 -27.46 -35.75 -30.43
N ALA A 24 -27.12 -36.71 -29.56
CA ALA A 24 -26.67 -36.44 -28.20
C ALA A 24 -25.28 -35.73 -28.28
N ALA A 25 -25.32 -34.41 -28.30
CA ALA A 25 -24.12 -33.61 -28.08
C ALA A 25 -23.92 -33.46 -26.56
N ALA A 26 -23.01 -34.25 -26.02
CA ALA A 26 -22.48 -34.04 -24.68
C ALA A 26 -21.82 -32.66 -24.61
N VAL A 27 -22.55 -31.68 -24.12
CA VAL A 27 -21.98 -30.39 -23.73
C VAL A 27 -21.21 -30.65 -22.45
N ALA A 28 -19.90 -30.96 -22.59
CA ALA A 28 -18.97 -30.89 -21.50
C ALA A 28 -18.92 -29.42 -21.06
N ALA A 29 -19.62 -29.10 -19.98
CA ALA A 29 -19.50 -27.86 -19.27
C ALA A 29 -18.05 -27.82 -18.73
N LEU A 30 -17.12 -27.18 -19.46
CA LEU A 30 -15.88 -26.69 -18.91
C LEU A 30 -16.27 -25.64 -17.87
N ALA A 31 -16.39 -26.07 -16.62
CA ALA A 31 -16.32 -25.20 -15.49
C ALA A 31 -14.90 -24.61 -15.49
N LEU A 32 -14.72 -23.46 -16.12
CA LEU A 32 -13.59 -22.59 -15.88
C LEU A 32 -13.66 -22.19 -14.41
N SER A 33 -13.03 -23.00 -13.57
CA SER A 33 -12.68 -22.61 -12.21
C SER A 33 -11.73 -21.41 -12.36
N VAL A 34 -12.30 -20.21 -12.30
CA VAL A 34 -11.54 -18.98 -12.04
C VAL A 34 -11.00 -19.17 -10.63
N THR A 35 -9.84 -19.82 -10.53
CA THR A 35 -9.00 -19.73 -9.34
C THR A 35 -8.60 -18.26 -9.27
N GLY A 36 -9.45 -17.46 -8.61
CA GLY A 36 -9.09 -16.11 -8.21
C GLY A 36 -7.78 -16.24 -7.43
N CYS A 37 -6.72 -15.63 -7.95
CA CYS A 37 -5.48 -15.43 -7.22
C CYS A 37 -5.84 -14.72 -5.91
N ALA A 38 -5.99 -15.49 -4.84
CA ALA A 38 -6.04 -14.96 -3.48
C ALA A 38 -4.64 -14.47 -3.11
N GLY A 39 -4.19 -13.40 -3.79
CA GLY A 39 -2.88 -12.80 -3.60
C GLY A 39 -2.72 -12.00 -2.31
N SER A 40 -3.67 -12.09 -1.37
CA SER A 40 -3.64 -11.25 -0.16
C SER A 40 -2.98 -11.91 1.06
N SER A 41 -2.64 -13.20 1.00
CA SER A 41 -2.15 -13.93 2.19
C SER A 41 -0.76 -13.53 2.67
N ASN A 42 0.03 -12.87 1.85
CA ASN A 42 1.41 -12.48 2.15
C ASN A 42 1.61 -11.01 2.54
N LEU A 43 0.55 -10.20 2.52
CA LEU A 43 0.56 -8.81 2.99
C LEU A 43 0.38 -8.77 4.50
N THR A 44 1.43 -9.12 5.23
CA THR A 44 1.43 -9.19 6.70
C THR A 44 2.06 -7.95 7.32
N PRO A 45 1.67 -7.58 8.56
CA PRO A 45 2.30 -6.49 9.29
C PRO A 45 3.82 -6.62 9.37
N GLY A 46 4.33 -7.83 9.63
CA GLY A 46 5.77 -8.06 9.76
C GLY A 46 6.55 -7.72 8.49
N ARG A 47 6.09 -8.16 7.32
CA ARG A 47 6.74 -7.82 6.04
C ARG A 47 6.72 -6.32 5.75
N LEU A 48 5.58 -5.67 5.99
CA LEU A 48 5.46 -4.22 5.85
C LEU A 48 6.42 -3.48 6.79
N GLN A 49 6.42 -3.86 8.06
CA GLN A 49 7.27 -3.25 9.10
C GLN A 49 8.76 -3.41 8.79
N ASP A 50 9.18 -4.58 8.35
CA ASP A 50 10.57 -4.86 7.95
C ASP A 50 10.99 -4.04 6.73
N SER A 51 10.13 -3.93 5.72
CA SER A 51 10.39 -3.13 4.52
C SER A 51 10.48 -1.65 4.88
N LEU A 52 9.47 -1.12 5.59
CA LEU A 52 9.41 0.29 5.98
C LEU A 52 10.58 0.69 6.87
N SER A 53 10.98 -0.16 7.83
CA SER A 53 12.13 0.10 8.71
C SER A 53 13.43 0.27 7.94
N ARG A 54 13.67 -0.62 6.97
CA ARG A 54 14.90 -0.56 6.14
C ARG A 54 14.89 0.64 5.21
N THR A 55 13.76 0.92 4.57
CA THR A 55 13.63 2.07 3.67
C THR A 55 13.83 3.37 4.43
N PHE A 56 13.18 3.52 5.59
CA PHE A 56 13.37 4.67 6.47
C PHE A 56 14.84 4.87 6.85
N ALA A 57 15.52 3.80 7.30
CA ALA A 57 16.92 3.92 7.72
C ALA A 57 17.83 4.41 6.60
N ASN A 58 17.64 3.93 5.38
CA ASN A 58 18.42 4.34 4.23
C ASN A 58 18.11 5.80 3.83
N LEU A 59 16.84 6.20 3.83
CA LEU A 59 16.44 7.57 3.52
C LEU A 59 16.86 8.56 4.62
N TYR A 60 16.91 8.13 5.88
CA TYR A 60 17.45 8.95 6.96
C TYR A 60 18.95 9.24 6.75
N VAL A 61 19.72 8.24 6.34
CA VAL A 61 21.13 8.45 5.99
C VAL A 61 21.29 9.47 4.85
N LEU A 62 20.45 9.36 3.83
CA LEU A 62 20.40 10.32 2.72
C LEU A 62 20.04 11.73 3.23
N GLN A 63 18.99 11.86 4.01
CA GLN A 63 18.58 13.14 4.61
C GLN A 63 19.73 13.80 5.39
N GLN A 64 20.42 13.04 6.25
CA GLN A 64 21.53 13.56 7.03
C GLN A 64 22.69 14.03 6.13
N SER A 65 22.98 13.28 5.06
CA SER A 65 24.00 13.67 4.08
C SER A 65 23.63 14.97 3.33
N GLU A 66 22.35 15.09 2.91
CA GLU A 66 21.86 16.30 2.23
C GLU A 66 21.86 17.54 3.13
N MET A 67 21.63 17.36 4.41
CA MET A 67 21.74 18.43 5.42
C MET A 67 23.19 18.79 5.76
N GLY A 68 24.18 18.05 5.25
CA GLY A 68 25.60 18.25 5.57
C GLY A 68 25.99 17.77 6.97
N ASN A 69 25.20 16.93 7.59
CA ASN A 69 25.50 16.35 8.90
C ASN A 69 26.59 15.26 8.81
N PRO A 70 27.25 14.93 9.93
CA PRO A 70 28.21 13.83 9.97
C PRO A 70 27.60 12.51 9.47
N PRO A 71 28.41 11.64 8.82
CA PRO A 71 27.92 10.38 8.26
C PRO A 71 27.27 9.49 9.34
N VAL A 72 26.06 9.00 9.04
CA VAL A 72 25.30 8.06 9.86
C VAL A 72 25.26 6.70 9.13
N ARG A 73 25.29 5.60 9.89
CA ARG A 73 25.11 4.25 9.34
C ARG A 73 23.66 3.81 9.57
N ALA A 74 22.99 3.30 8.55
CA ALA A 74 21.61 2.82 8.68
C ALA A 74 21.43 1.81 9.82
N ALA A 75 22.37 0.88 9.99
CA ALA A 75 22.33 -0.11 11.06
C ALA A 75 22.43 0.50 12.47
N SER A 76 23.08 1.66 12.64
CA SER A 76 23.19 2.31 13.95
C SER A 76 21.91 2.98 14.41
N LEU A 77 20.97 3.20 13.52
CA LEU A 77 19.65 3.77 13.85
C LEU A 77 18.77 2.78 14.61
N ASN A 78 19.03 1.48 14.52
CA ASN A 78 18.20 0.44 15.13
C ASN A 78 16.70 0.69 14.91
N SER A 79 16.33 1.00 13.66
CA SER A 79 14.98 1.41 13.32
C SER A 79 14.00 0.23 13.34
N HIS A 80 12.85 0.43 13.98
CA HIS A 80 11.78 -0.55 14.07
C HIS A 80 10.45 0.12 13.76
N ALA A 81 9.73 -0.39 12.76
CA ALA A 81 8.39 0.05 12.47
C ALA A 81 7.36 -0.80 13.24
N ALA A 82 6.32 -0.14 13.73
CA ALA A 82 5.11 -0.75 14.24
C ALA A 82 3.92 -0.18 13.46
N CYS A 83 3.22 -1.02 12.73
CA CYS A 83 2.12 -0.62 11.86
C CYS A 83 0.81 -1.26 12.29
N GLN A 84 -0.29 -0.50 12.20
CA GLN A 84 -1.63 -0.92 12.55
C GLN A 84 -2.58 -0.52 11.43
N LYS A 85 -3.32 -1.50 10.89
CA LYS A 85 -4.26 -1.26 9.79
C LYS A 85 -5.47 -0.50 10.30
N GLY A 86 -5.87 0.54 9.55
CA GLY A 86 -7.02 1.37 9.89
C GLY A 86 -6.93 2.10 11.23
N GLY A 87 -5.74 2.11 11.87
CA GLY A 87 -5.54 2.73 13.19
C GLY A 87 -6.28 2.04 14.35
N SER A 88 -6.82 0.83 14.15
CA SER A 88 -7.56 0.06 15.16
C SER A 88 -7.15 -1.41 15.16
N VAL A 89 -7.09 -2.01 16.35
CA VAL A 89 -6.87 -3.46 16.54
C VAL A 89 -8.07 -4.31 16.14
N ASP A 90 -9.24 -3.71 16.03
CA ASP A 90 -10.50 -4.40 15.69
C ASP A 90 -10.61 -4.71 14.19
N VAL A 91 -9.74 -4.13 13.37
CA VAL A 91 -9.66 -4.39 11.93
C VAL A 91 -8.68 -5.54 11.67
N PRO A 92 -8.99 -6.46 10.72
CA PRO A 92 -8.04 -7.52 10.35
C PRO A 92 -6.68 -6.93 9.95
N GLN A 93 -5.63 -7.30 10.70
CA GLN A 93 -4.28 -6.75 10.58
C GLN A 93 -3.49 -7.42 9.44
N GLN A 94 -4.07 -7.47 8.23
CA GLN A 94 -3.43 -8.02 7.03
C GLN A 94 -4.08 -7.47 5.75
N GLY A 95 -3.41 -7.65 4.60
CA GLY A 95 -3.88 -7.21 3.29
C GLY A 95 -3.66 -5.72 3.02
N SER A 96 -4.05 -5.29 1.83
CA SER A 96 -3.94 -3.90 1.37
C SER A 96 -4.86 -2.93 2.12
N GLY A 97 -4.61 -1.63 1.95
CA GLY A 97 -5.39 -0.52 2.52
C GLY A 97 -4.56 0.41 3.38
N VAL A 98 -5.24 1.25 4.15
CA VAL A 98 -4.61 2.30 4.98
C VAL A 98 -4.05 1.72 6.27
N TRP A 99 -2.80 2.08 6.57
CA TRP A 99 -2.07 1.71 7.77
C TRP A 99 -1.52 2.94 8.47
N LEU A 100 -1.54 2.95 9.79
CA LEU A 100 -0.83 3.91 10.62
C LEU A 100 0.45 3.26 11.14
N CYS A 101 1.59 3.84 10.81
CA CYS A 101 2.90 3.31 11.17
C CYS A 101 3.68 4.28 12.05
N GLN A 102 4.37 3.74 13.04
CA GLN A 102 5.33 4.47 13.87
C GLN A 102 6.70 3.80 13.72
N ILE A 103 7.72 4.59 13.42
CA ILE A 103 9.09 4.11 13.33
C ILE A 103 9.87 4.67 14.51
N THR A 104 10.27 3.79 15.40
CA THR A 104 11.20 4.13 16.50
C THR A 104 12.63 3.92 16.02
N TYR A 105 13.50 4.91 16.23
CA TYR A 105 14.92 4.85 15.83
C TYR A 105 15.80 5.64 16.78
N LEU A 106 17.11 5.36 16.77
CA LEU A 106 18.10 6.05 17.59
C LEU A 106 18.81 7.10 16.76
N VAL A 107 18.80 8.34 17.21
CA VAL A 107 19.63 9.40 16.63
C VAL A 107 21.06 9.27 17.17
N ALA A 108 22.05 9.48 16.29
CA ALA A 108 23.45 9.55 16.71
C ALA A 108 23.64 10.73 17.69
N GLY A 109 23.93 10.40 18.95
CA GLY A 109 24.02 11.37 20.04
C GLY A 109 23.57 10.76 21.37
N PRO A 110 22.82 11.45 22.23
CA PRO A 110 22.49 10.99 23.59
C PRO A 110 21.58 9.76 23.69
N GLY A 111 21.35 9.06 22.57
CA GLY A 111 20.71 7.72 22.60
C GLY A 111 19.23 7.69 22.95
N TYR A 112 18.52 8.80 22.83
CA TYR A 112 17.07 8.80 23.01
C TYR A 112 16.37 8.27 21.76
N PRO A 113 15.38 7.34 21.91
CA PRO A 113 14.56 6.91 20.80
C PRO A 113 13.69 8.08 20.32
N VAL A 114 13.66 8.26 19.01
CA VAL A 114 12.76 9.20 18.32
C VAL A 114 11.70 8.39 17.59
N ILE A 115 10.49 8.93 17.49
CA ILE A 115 9.39 8.30 16.78
C ILE A 115 9.01 9.16 15.58
N ALA A 116 9.11 8.60 14.39
CA ALA A 116 8.53 9.15 13.16
C ALA A 116 7.19 8.46 12.86
N LYS A 117 6.17 9.24 12.51
CA LYS A 117 4.82 8.74 12.20
C LYS A 117 4.54 8.83 10.72
N TYR A 118 3.78 7.86 10.21
CA TYR A 118 3.40 7.77 8.80
C TYR A 118 1.96 7.31 8.64
N ASN A 119 1.26 7.95 7.72
CA ASN A 119 0.03 7.45 7.12
C ASN A 119 0.42 6.69 5.85
N LEU A 120 0.14 5.39 5.78
CA LEU A 120 0.63 4.51 4.72
C LEU A 120 -0.52 3.87 3.97
N ASP A 121 -0.47 3.89 2.64
CA ASP A 121 -1.37 3.16 1.76
C ASP A 121 -0.63 1.95 1.16
N LEU A 122 -1.06 0.74 1.54
CA LEU A 122 -0.50 -0.53 1.07
C LEU A 122 -1.37 -1.09 -0.05
N GLN A 123 -0.78 -1.32 -1.21
CA GLN A 123 -1.41 -1.89 -2.39
C GLN A 123 -1.39 -3.44 -2.37
N THR A 124 -2.19 -4.05 -3.24
CA THR A 124 -2.34 -5.53 -3.30
C THR A 124 -1.10 -6.24 -3.82
N ASP A 125 -0.21 -5.56 -4.51
CA ASP A 125 1.07 -6.05 -5.03
C ASP A 125 2.23 -5.94 -4.04
N GLY A 126 1.99 -5.40 -2.83
CA GLY A 126 3.00 -5.19 -1.80
C GLY A 126 3.75 -3.86 -1.92
N CYS A 127 3.38 -3.00 -2.87
CA CYS A 127 3.90 -1.64 -2.94
C CYS A 127 3.13 -0.71 -1.99
N TYR A 128 3.80 0.29 -1.46
CA TYR A 128 3.21 1.26 -0.55
C TYR A 128 3.77 2.66 -0.75
N ALA A 129 2.93 3.65 -0.39
CA ALA A 129 3.31 5.03 -0.21
C ALA A 129 3.01 5.43 1.24
N ALA A 130 3.97 6.08 1.91
CA ALA A 130 3.86 6.46 3.31
C ALA A 130 4.14 7.95 3.47
N ASP A 131 3.09 8.71 3.78
CA ASP A 131 3.16 10.15 4.06
C ASP A 131 3.61 10.41 5.49
N GLY A 132 4.60 11.28 5.66
CA GLY A 132 5.14 11.68 6.96
C GLY A 132 4.15 12.53 7.76
N ASP A 133 3.77 12.04 8.94
CA ASP A 133 2.85 12.70 9.89
C ASP A 133 3.59 13.25 11.14
N GLY A 134 4.87 13.55 10.99
CA GLY A 134 5.69 14.18 12.03
C GLY A 134 6.63 13.25 12.78
N PRO A 135 7.54 13.84 13.51
CA PRO A 135 7.71 15.28 13.79
C PRO A 135 8.24 16.07 12.59
N ALA A 136 7.92 17.38 12.53
CA ALA A 136 8.29 18.26 11.42
C ALA A 136 9.81 18.30 11.14
N SER A 137 10.63 18.15 12.18
CA SER A 137 12.10 18.11 12.06
C SER A 137 12.64 16.81 11.42
N VAL A 138 11.79 15.81 11.21
CA VAL A 138 12.19 14.51 10.66
C VAL A 138 11.46 14.28 9.33
N ASN A 139 10.17 14.05 9.37
CA ASN A 139 9.38 13.62 8.21
C ASN A 139 8.11 14.46 7.96
N GLY A 140 7.68 15.30 8.91
CA GLY A 140 6.46 16.10 8.79
C GLY A 140 6.62 17.37 7.96
N SER A 141 7.82 17.68 7.44
CA SER A 141 8.04 18.80 6.51
C SER A 141 8.46 18.27 5.15
N PRO A 142 7.89 18.77 4.04
CA PRO A 142 8.25 18.33 2.69
C PRO A 142 9.65 18.81 2.26
N THR A 143 10.23 19.76 2.98
CA THR A 143 11.57 20.30 2.69
C THR A 143 12.47 20.29 3.92
N ILE A 144 13.78 20.21 3.66
CA ILE A 144 14.85 20.35 4.64
C ILE A 144 15.81 21.45 4.19
N THR A 145 16.59 21.97 5.12
CA THR A 145 17.62 22.98 4.83
C THR A 145 18.99 22.32 4.77
N GLY A 146 19.60 22.33 3.60
CA GLY A 146 20.97 21.88 3.38
C GLY A 146 22.00 22.96 3.57
N PRO A 147 23.29 22.68 3.29
CA PRO A 147 24.38 23.63 3.36
C PRO A 147 24.12 24.89 2.53
N GLY A 148 24.51 26.04 3.07
CA GLY A 148 24.26 27.33 2.41
C GLY A 148 22.81 27.77 2.40
N TYR A 149 21.97 27.27 3.32
CA TYR A 149 20.53 27.55 3.43
C TYR A 149 19.73 27.10 2.21
N LYS A 150 20.23 26.16 1.44
CA LYS A 150 19.53 25.61 0.28
C LYS A 150 18.36 24.76 0.74
N GLN A 151 17.17 25.04 0.19
CA GLN A 151 15.99 24.18 0.40
C GLN A 151 16.10 22.95 -0.49
N LEU A 152 15.97 21.78 0.14
CA LEU A 152 16.02 20.47 -0.51
C LEU A 152 14.71 19.72 -0.22
N VAL A 153 14.36 18.78 -1.08
CA VAL A 153 13.24 17.87 -0.81
C VAL A 153 13.61 17.00 0.39
N ASN A 154 12.69 16.84 1.32
CA ASN A 154 12.89 15.93 2.44
C ASN A 154 12.62 14.48 2.00
N PRO A 155 13.62 13.58 1.91
CA PRO A 155 13.40 12.20 1.46
C PRO A 155 12.56 11.37 2.44
N LEU A 156 12.36 11.85 3.67
CA LEU A 156 11.53 11.20 4.67
C LEU A 156 10.08 11.70 4.69
N SER A 157 9.74 12.77 3.98
CA SER A 157 8.37 13.28 3.95
C SER A 157 7.40 12.37 3.21
N LEU A 158 7.89 11.66 2.19
CA LEU A 158 7.16 10.64 1.45
C LEU A 158 8.10 9.46 1.19
N ILE A 159 7.71 8.29 1.65
CA ILE A 159 8.45 7.05 1.46
C ILE A 159 7.65 6.14 0.54
N ASP A 160 8.24 5.78 -0.59
CA ASP A 160 7.72 4.74 -1.46
C ASP A 160 8.57 3.46 -1.34
N GLY A 161 7.91 2.31 -1.37
CA GLY A 161 8.60 1.03 -1.29
C GLY A 161 7.71 -0.12 -1.72
N CYS A 162 8.35 -1.26 -1.97
CA CYS A 162 7.66 -2.52 -2.23
C CYS A 162 8.37 -3.65 -1.47
N PHE A 163 7.62 -4.71 -1.16
CA PHE A 163 8.18 -5.96 -0.67
C PHE A 163 7.60 -7.14 -1.44
N ASP A 164 8.35 -8.23 -1.46
CA ASP A 164 7.93 -9.44 -2.14
C ASP A 164 6.68 -10.04 -1.48
N THR A 165 5.69 -10.38 -2.29
CA THR A 165 4.42 -10.98 -1.86
C THR A 165 4.32 -12.47 -2.17
N THR A 166 5.39 -13.08 -2.72
CA THR A 166 5.47 -14.53 -3.03
C THR A 166 6.03 -15.37 -1.89
#